data_9a2721835b42a5035a8f58c558564434
#
_entry.id   9a2721835b42a5035a8f58c558564434
#
_cell.length_a   1.000
_cell.length_b   1.000
_cell.length_c   1.000
_cell.angle_alpha   90.00
_cell.angle_beta   90.00
_cell.angle_gamma   90.00
#
_symmetry.space_group_name_H-M   'P 1'
#
loop_
_entity.id
_entity.type
_entity.pdbx_description
1 polymer ?
#
loop_
_entity_poly.entity_id
_entity_poly.type
_entity_poly.pdbx_seq_one_letter_code
_entity_poly.pdbx_strand_id
1 'polypeptide(L)'
;MALALTEMGSRLEQRSRMALEEDTREQISFCSAHTDNYEDPMLVISESRLRDNARRFKAAMPRVRPHFAVKANPHGDVLRIFKEEGLCFEVASIAEIDAMIKLDVNIETVFYSNPIKSPASVRRATEAGI
;
A
#
# COMPACT_ATOMS: atom_id res chain seq x y z
N MET A 1 -24.73 -24.48 -10.39
CA MET A 1 -24.04 -23.53 -9.47
C MET A 1 -22.50 -23.61 -9.55
N ALA A 2 -21.87 -24.79 -9.62
CA ALA A 2 -20.42 -24.93 -9.75
C ALA A 2 -19.83 -24.35 -11.06
N LEU A 3 -20.48 -24.58 -12.21
CA LEU A 3 -20.04 -24.08 -13.53
C LEU A 3 -19.98 -22.52 -13.58
N ALA A 4 -20.97 -21.85 -12.99
CA ALA A 4 -20.99 -20.37 -12.97
C ALA A 4 -19.86 -19.76 -12.11
N LEU A 5 -19.45 -20.42 -11.05
CA LEU A 5 -18.31 -20.02 -10.20
C LEU A 5 -16.97 -20.20 -10.92
N THR A 6 -16.84 -21.25 -11.73
CA THR A 6 -15.61 -21.50 -12.52
C THR A 6 -15.47 -20.49 -13.66
N GLU A 7 -16.56 -20.16 -14.37
CA GLU A 7 -16.55 -19.12 -15.41
C GLU A 7 -16.30 -17.72 -14.86
N MET A 8 -16.84 -17.40 -13.69
CA MET A 8 -16.61 -16.12 -13.02
C MET A 8 -15.15 -15.99 -12.55
N GLY A 9 -14.54 -17.08 -12.05
CA GLY A 9 -13.13 -17.14 -11.71
C GLY A 9 -12.23 -16.89 -12.91
N SER A 10 -12.50 -17.56 -14.04
CA SER A 10 -11.70 -17.39 -15.26
C SER A 10 -11.79 -15.98 -15.87
N ARG A 11 -12.96 -15.35 -15.83
CA ARG A 11 -13.15 -13.95 -16.28
C ARG A 11 -12.43 -12.94 -15.39
N LEU A 12 -12.39 -13.17 -14.07
CA LEU A 12 -11.65 -12.33 -13.13
C LEU A 12 -10.15 -12.45 -13.33
N GLU A 13 -9.64 -13.66 -13.55
CA GLU A 13 -8.22 -13.89 -13.88
C GLU A 13 -7.83 -13.26 -15.21
N GLN A 14 -8.69 -13.34 -16.22
CA GLN A 14 -8.43 -12.76 -17.54
C GLN A 14 -8.42 -11.23 -17.48
N ARG A 15 -9.37 -10.61 -16.74
CA ARG A 15 -9.37 -9.16 -16.51
C ARG A 15 -8.14 -8.70 -15.73
N SER A 16 -7.72 -9.46 -14.72
CA SER A 16 -6.50 -9.16 -13.95
C SER A 16 -5.24 -9.24 -14.81
N ARG A 17 -5.16 -10.22 -15.73
CA ARG A 17 -4.04 -10.34 -16.67
C ARG A 17 -3.99 -9.16 -17.65
N MET A 18 -5.13 -8.78 -18.23
CA MET A 18 -5.19 -7.65 -19.17
C MET A 18 -4.79 -6.33 -18.48
N ALA A 19 -5.29 -6.07 -17.28
CA ALA A 19 -4.92 -4.89 -16.50
C ALA A 19 -3.42 -4.87 -16.13
N LEU A 20 -2.84 -6.04 -15.83
CA LEU A 20 -1.41 -6.21 -15.58
C LEU A 20 -0.55 -5.92 -16.83
N GLU A 21 -1.02 -6.34 -18.00
CA GLU A 21 -0.32 -6.10 -19.26
C GLU A 21 -0.37 -4.62 -19.67
N GLU A 22 -1.51 -3.96 -19.48
CA GLU A 22 -1.69 -2.54 -19.76
C GLU A 22 -0.82 -1.68 -18.84
N ASP A 23 -0.85 -1.93 -17.54
CA ASP A 23 -0.03 -1.25 -16.54
C ASP A 23 1.47 -1.47 -16.79
N THR A 24 1.87 -2.65 -17.23
CA THR A 24 3.26 -2.95 -17.59
C THR A 24 3.69 -2.16 -18.84
N ARG A 25 2.82 -2.00 -19.83
CA ARG A 25 3.10 -1.18 -21.02
C ARG A 25 3.25 0.29 -20.66
N GLU A 26 2.39 0.83 -19.80
CA GLU A 26 2.50 2.21 -19.31
C GLU A 26 3.81 2.43 -18.55
N GLN A 27 4.22 1.50 -17.70
CA GLN A 27 5.50 1.56 -16.98
C GLN A 27 6.69 1.52 -17.95
N ILE A 28 6.68 0.64 -18.93
CA ILE A 28 7.73 0.57 -19.97
C ILE A 28 7.78 1.86 -20.76
N SER A 29 6.64 2.40 -21.18
CA SER A 29 6.56 3.67 -21.89
C SER A 29 7.09 4.84 -21.06
N PHE A 30 6.72 4.90 -19.78
CA PHE A 30 7.25 5.90 -18.86
C PHE A 30 8.77 5.79 -18.71
N CYS A 31 9.28 4.59 -18.47
CA CYS A 31 10.73 4.34 -18.37
C CYS A 31 11.44 4.77 -19.67
N SER A 32 10.94 4.36 -20.85
CA SER A 32 11.55 4.70 -22.13
C SER A 32 11.56 6.21 -22.40
N ALA A 33 10.57 6.96 -21.92
CA ALA A 33 10.50 8.41 -22.07
C ALA A 33 11.44 9.18 -21.13
N HIS A 34 11.92 8.53 -20.05
CA HIS A 34 12.68 9.22 -19.00
C HIS A 34 14.10 8.66 -18.80
N THR A 35 14.46 7.54 -19.43
CA THR A 35 15.78 6.90 -19.26
C THR A 35 16.95 7.74 -19.78
N ASP A 36 16.73 8.59 -20.78
CA ASP A 36 17.82 9.44 -21.32
C ASP A 36 18.31 10.51 -20.34
N ASN A 37 17.62 10.73 -19.22
CA ASN A 37 17.95 11.74 -18.23
C ASN A 37 18.37 11.18 -16.87
N TYR A 38 18.44 9.85 -16.72
CA TYR A 38 18.80 9.21 -15.45
C TYR A 38 20.07 8.39 -15.58
N GLU A 39 21.07 8.73 -14.77
CA GLU A 39 22.33 7.98 -14.66
C GLU A 39 22.18 6.81 -13.66
N ASP A 40 21.21 6.89 -12.75
CA ASP A 40 20.96 5.93 -11.67
C ASP A 40 19.78 4.99 -11.94
N PRO A 41 19.78 3.80 -11.35
CA PRO A 41 18.63 2.88 -11.40
C PRO A 41 17.35 3.54 -10.87
N MET A 42 16.25 3.37 -11.60
CA MET A 42 14.95 3.94 -11.24
C MET A 42 13.97 2.85 -10.81
N LEU A 43 13.28 3.08 -9.69
CA LEU A 43 12.14 2.25 -9.25
C LEU A 43 10.82 2.92 -9.65
N VAL A 44 10.05 2.27 -10.51
CA VAL A 44 8.73 2.74 -10.92
C VAL A 44 7.64 2.00 -10.14
N ILE A 45 6.73 2.77 -9.54
CA ILE A 45 5.58 2.24 -8.79
C ILE A 45 4.30 2.74 -9.46
N SER A 46 3.41 1.81 -9.78
CA SER A 46 2.12 2.12 -10.39
C SER A 46 1.07 2.37 -9.31
N GLU A 47 0.44 3.55 -9.34
CA GLU A 47 -0.67 3.90 -8.46
C GLU A 47 -1.88 2.98 -8.68
N SER A 48 -2.25 2.73 -9.96
CA SER A 48 -3.38 1.87 -10.32
C SER A 48 -3.21 0.47 -9.73
N ARG A 49 -2.00 -0.08 -9.78
CA ARG A 49 -1.69 -1.39 -9.23
C ARG A 49 -1.73 -1.43 -7.70
N LEU A 50 -1.26 -0.38 -7.02
CA LEU A 50 -1.38 -0.28 -5.57
C LEU A 50 -2.84 -0.29 -5.13
N ARG A 51 -3.69 0.50 -5.80
CA ARG A 51 -5.13 0.57 -5.53
C ARG A 51 -5.83 -0.77 -5.81
N ASP A 52 -5.55 -1.39 -6.93
CA ASP A 52 -6.15 -2.68 -7.29
C ASP A 52 -5.77 -3.77 -6.27
N ASN A 53 -4.50 -3.85 -5.88
CA ASN A 53 -4.04 -4.80 -4.87
C ASN A 53 -4.75 -4.60 -3.53
N ALA A 54 -4.92 -3.36 -3.07
CA ALA A 54 -5.63 -3.04 -1.83
C ALA A 54 -7.11 -3.48 -1.90
N ARG A 55 -7.78 -3.18 -3.01
CA ARG A 55 -9.19 -3.55 -3.23
C ARG A 55 -9.37 -5.06 -3.33
N ARG A 56 -8.50 -5.75 -4.04
CA ARG A 56 -8.53 -7.22 -4.18
C ARG A 56 -8.31 -7.91 -2.84
N PHE A 57 -7.37 -7.43 -2.03
CA PHE A 57 -7.16 -7.97 -0.69
C PHE A 57 -8.43 -7.85 0.15
N LYS A 58 -9.04 -6.67 0.20
CA LYS A 58 -10.29 -6.44 0.95
C LYS A 58 -11.46 -7.29 0.45
N ALA A 59 -11.57 -7.46 -0.87
CA ALA A 59 -12.61 -8.29 -1.48
C ALA A 59 -12.42 -9.79 -1.18
N ALA A 60 -11.17 -10.26 -1.20
CA ALA A 60 -10.85 -11.67 -0.92
C ALA A 60 -11.01 -12.02 0.57
N MET A 61 -10.75 -11.06 1.46
CA MET A 61 -10.79 -11.26 2.91
C MET A 61 -11.65 -10.20 3.62
N PRO A 62 -12.98 -10.19 3.40
CA PRO A 62 -13.86 -9.11 3.86
C PRO A 62 -13.98 -8.99 5.39
N ARG A 63 -13.57 -10.03 6.13
CA ARG A 63 -13.55 -10.03 7.60
C ARG A 63 -12.18 -9.66 8.19
N VAL A 64 -11.18 -9.40 7.35
CA VAL A 64 -9.82 -9.02 7.77
C VAL A 64 -9.61 -7.54 7.52
N ARG A 65 -9.16 -6.82 8.53
CA ARG A 65 -8.75 -5.43 8.41
C ARG A 65 -7.26 -5.41 8.04
N PRO A 66 -6.89 -5.00 6.82
CA PRO A 66 -5.49 -4.97 6.40
C PRO A 66 -4.75 -3.81 7.07
N HIS A 67 -3.59 -4.09 7.63
CA HIS A 67 -2.65 -3.09 8.15
C HIS A 67 -1.39 -3.08 7.29
N PHE A 68 -1.12 -1.95 6.66
CA PHE A 68 0.09 -1.78 5.86
C PHE A 68 1.28 -1.45 6.77
N ALA A 69 2.33 -2.26 6.70
CA ALA A 69 3.57 -2.01 7.42
C ALA A 69 4.34 -0.87 6.75
N VAL A 70 4.40 0.30 7.40
CA VAL A 70 5.01 1.52 6.83
C VAL A 70 6.48 1.29 6.45
N LYS A 71 7.21 0.49 7.22
CA LYS A 71 8.60 0.11 6.94
C LYS A 71 8.83 -0.56 5.58
N ALA A 72 7.78 -1.15 4.98
CA ALA A 72 7.90 -1.80 3.68
C ALA A 72 8.06 -0.79 2.54
N ASN A 73 7.37 0.35 2.62
CA ASN A 73 7.56 1.50 1.73
C ASN A 73 7.00 2.78 2.39
N PRO A 74 7.87 3.61 2.98
CA PRO A 74 7.46 4.83 3.68
C PRO A 74 7.23 6.04 2.75
N HIS A 75 7.23 5.85 1.41
CA HIS A 75 7.03 6.95 0.47
C HIS A 75 5.65 7.58 0.65
N GLY A 76 5.60 8.90 0.75
CA GLY A 76 4.38 9.63 1.07
C GLY A 76 3.20 9.35 0.14
N ASP A 77 3.46 9.22 -1.17
CA ASP A 77 2.40 8.90 -2.15
C ASP A 77 1.85 7.49 -1.97
N VAL A 78 2.70 6.50 -1.65
CA VAL A 78 2.26 5.14 -1.37
C VAL A 78 1.35 5.11 -0.14
N LEU A 79 1.75 5.80 0.93
CA LEU A 79 0.98 5.88 2.17
C LEU A 79 -0.34 6.64 1.94
N ARG A 80 -0.34 7.73 1.15
CA ARG A 80 -1.55 8.47 0.77
C ARG A 80 -2.52 7.59 0.01
N ILE A 81 -2.06 6.83 -0.98
CA ILE A 81 -2.89 5.92 -1.77
C ILE A 81 -3.54 4.87 -0.86
N PHE A 82 -2.79 4.26 0.04
CA PHE A 82 -3.34 3.26 0.96
C PHE A 82 -4.29 3.86 2.00
N LYS A 83 -4.06 5.10 2.47
CA LYS A 83 -5.03 5.84 3.28
C LYS A 83 -6.34 6.03 2.52
N GLU A 84 -6.28 6.51 1.28
CA GLU A 84 -7.45 6.72 0.42
C GLU A 84 -8.21 5.43 0.13
N GLU A 85 -7.51 4.31 -0.01
CA GLU A 85 -8.12 2.98 -0.13
C GLU A 85 -8.64 2.41 1.21
N GLY A 86 -8.50 3.15 2.31
CA GLY A 86 -9.04 2.78 3.62
C GLY A 86 -8.29 1.61 4.30
N LEU A 87 -6.99 1.49 4.07
CA LEU A 87 -6.14 0.59 4.83
C LEU A 87 -5.79 1.21 6.19
N CYS A 88 -5.55 0.34 7.16
CA CYS A 88 -4.92 0.69 8.41
C CYS A 88 -3.38 0.63 8.29
N PHE A 89 -2.67 1.10 9.31
CA PHE A 89 -1.21 1.15 9.26
C PHE A 89 -0.58 0.49 10.50
N GLU A 90 0.60 -0.08 10.28
CA GLU A 90 1.48 -0.59 11.32
C GLU A 90 2.78 0.20 11.26
N VAL A 91 3.16 0.80 12.39
CA VAL A 91 4.36 1.61 12.54
C VAL A 91 5.35 0.94 13.49
N ALA A 92 6.64 1.14 13.26
CA ALA A 92 7.72 0.52 14.03
C ALA A 92 8.75 1.55 14.55
N SER A 93 8.61 2.84 14.22
CA SER A 93 9.56 3.88 14.59
C SER A 93 8.88 5.24 14.79
N ILE A 94 9.60 6.17 15.45
CA ILE A 94 9.14 7.56 15.62
C ILE A 94 8.90 8.23 14.27
N ALA A 95 9.81 8.03 13.32
CA ALA A 95 9.68 8.62 11.98
C ALA A 95 8.41 8.15 11.24
N GLU A 96 8.03 6.87 11.44
CA GLU A 96 6.80 6.34 10.87
C GLU A 96 5.55 6.88 11.59
N ILE A 97 5.60 7.07 12.91
CA ILE A 97 4.53 7.74 13.67
C ILE A 97 4.34 9.18 13.13
N ASP A 98 5.43 9.92 12.98
CA ASP A 98 5.39 11.29 12.46
C ASP A 98 4.86 11.35 11.01
N ALA A 99 5.16 10.35 10.19
CA ALA A 99 4.59 10.22 8.85
C ALA A 99 3.06 10.05 8.88
N MET A 100 2.52 9.24 9.80
CA MET A 100 1.07 9.06 9.97
C MET A 100 0.39 10.36 10.41
N ILE A 101 0.99 11.10 11.35
CA ILE A 101 0.49 12.40 11.79
C ILE A 101 0.50 13.40 10.63
N LYS A 102 1.60 13.50 9.90
CA LYS A 102 1.74 14.40 8.75
C LYS A 102 0.72 14.12 7.64
N LEU A 103 0.38 12.85 7.45
CA LEU A 103 -0.65 12.42 6.49
C LEU A 103 -2.07 12.55 7.02
N ASP A 104 -2.25 13.00 8.26
CA ASP A 104 -3.57 13.07 8.91
C ASP A 104 -4.33 11.73 8.81
N VAL A 105 -3.64 10.65 9.18
CA VAL A 105 -4.25 9.32 9.29
C VAL A 105 -5.08 9.24 10.57
N ASN A 106 -6.26 8.61 10.51
CA ASN A 106 -7.00 8.33 11.73
C ASN A 106 -6.18 7.43 12.67
N ILE A 107 -5.73 7.98 13.77
CA ILE A 107 -4.82 7.33 14.73
C ILE A 107 -5.38 6.03 15.30
N GLU A 108 -6.69 5.91 15.45
CA GLU A 108 -7.35 4.66 15.88
C GLU A 108 -7.12 3.47 14.93
N THR A 109 -6.65 3.77 13.72
CA THR A 109 -6.31 2.76 12.70
C THR A 109 -4.81 2.46 12.61
N VAL A 110 -4.01 3.01 13.55
CA VAL A 110 -2.56 2.85 13.55
C VAL A 110 -2.14 1.97 14.74
N PHE A 111 -1.34 0.94 14.48
CA PHE A 111 -0.74 0.09 15.51
C PHE A 111 0.77 0.29 15.58
N TYR A 112 1.29 0.45 16.79
CA TYR A 112 2.72 0.44 17.05
C TYR A 112 3.16 -0.97 17.48
N SER A 113 3.62 -1.79 16.55
CA SER A 113 3.85 -3.23 16.74
C SER A 113 5.30 -3.62 17.00
N ASN A 114 6.27 -2.69 16.94
CA ASN A 114 7.68 -3.03 17.19
C ASN A 114 7.83 -3.61 18.62
N PRO A 115 8.34 -4.85 18.78
CA PRO A 115 8.49 -5.48 20.09
C PRO A 115 9.50 -4.77 20.98
N ILE A 116 10.54 -4.14 20.41
CA ILE A 116 11.54 -3.37 21.13
C ILE A 116 11.21 -1.88 21.01
N LYS A 117 10.79 -1.28 22.13
CA LYS A 117 10.40 0.13 22.19
C LYS A 117 11.32 0.88 23.15
N SER A 118 11.91 1.98 22.69
CA SER A 118 12.62 2.91 23.57
C SER A 118 11.62 3.74 24.38
N PRO A 119 12.01 4.26 25.57
CA PRO A 119 11.15 5.19 26.31
C PRO A 119 10.71 6.41 25.50
N ALA A 120 11.57 6.91 24.59
CA ALA A 120 11.25 8.03 23.71
C ALA A 120 10.17 7.66 22.70
N SER A 121 10.26 6.47 22.10
CA SER A 121 9.27 6.02 21.12
C SER A 121 7.90 5.73 21.76
N VAL A 122 7.89 5.21 22.99
CA VAL A 122 6.63 5.03 23.73
C VAL A 122 5.98 6.40 24.03
N ARG A 123 6.77 7.36 24.56
CA ARG A 123 6.24 8.72 24.78
C ARG A 123 5.66 9.33 23.51
N ARG A 124 6.39 9.25 22.39
CA ARG A 124 5.93 9.81 21.12
C ARG A 124 4.63 9.15 20.63
N ALA A 125 4.51 7.82 20.76
CA ALA A 125 3.29 7.11 20.42
C ALA A 125 2.11 7.56 21.30
N THR A 126 2.32 7.63 22.62
CA THR A 126 1.30 8.10 23.57
C THR A 126 0.85 9.54 23.30
N GLU A 127 1.79 10.47 23.01
CA GLU A 127 1.49 11.84 22.63
C GLU A 127 0.66 11.92 21.33
N ALA A 128 0.87 10.99 20.41
CA ALA A 128 0.13 10.86 19.17
C ALA A 128 -1.25 10.17 19.34
N GLY A 129 -1.51 9.55 20.50
CA GLY A 129 -2.73 8.80 20.75
C GLY A 129 -2.72 7.36 20.21
N ILE A 130 -1.52 6.80 19.93
CA ILE A 130 -1.30 5.43 19.45
C ILE A 130 -1.03 4.50 20.61
#